data_73fe2784e89c44c60066469cc622728f
#
_entry.id   73fe2784e89c44c60066469cc622728f
#
_cell.length_a   1.000
_cell.length_b   1.000
_cell.length_c   1.000
_cell.angle_alpha   90.00
_cell.angle_beta   90.00
_cell.angle_gamma   90.00
#
_symmetry.space_group_name_H-M   'P 1'
#
loop_
_entity.id
_entity.type
_entity.pdbx_description
1 polymer ?
#
loop_
_entity_poly.entity_id
_entity_poly.type
_entity_poly.pdbx_seq_one_letter_code
_entity_poly.pdbx_strand_id
1 'polypeptide(L)'
;MVKISIFYPHTPDSTFDMEYYLRTHMPMSRERLGAHPGFLALSVERGVAPPQSRVPPAYVAMCHYTFTTAEDFVAAFMPHAAELQADIAKYTTIAPVVQFSVVEIAESR
;
A
#
# COMPACT_ATOMS: atom_id res chain seq x y z
N MET A 1 1.10 -9.40 -15.37
CA MET A 1 0.52 -8.73 -14.21
C MET A 1 1.41 -7.64 -13.69
N VAL A 2 0.80 -6.67 -13.06
CA VAL A 2 1.48 -5.46 -12.57
C VAL A 2 1.25 -5.33 -11.08
N LYS A 3 2.28 -4.92 -10.34
CA LYS A 3 2.20 -4.66 -8.92
C LYS A 3 2.27 -3.16 -8.68
N ILE A 4 1.33 -2.66 -7.91
CA ILE A 4 1.29 -1.25 -7.51
C ILE A 4 1.67 -1.21 -6.05
N SER A 5 2.80 -0.60 -5.75
CA SER A 5 3.38 -0.58 -4.42
C SER A 5 3.28 0.83 -3.84
N ILE A 6 2.81 0.91 -2.61
CA ILE A 6 2.64 2.16 -1.89
C ILE A 6 3.52 2.07 -0.65
N PHE A 7 4.56 2.89 -0.62
CA PHE A 7 5.57 2.89 0.43
C PHE A 7 5.40 4.09 1.33
N TYR A 8 5.51 3.89 2.63
CA TYR A 8 5.51 4.97 3.63
C TYR A 8 6.91 5.07 4.23
N PRO A 9 7.78 5.95 3.69
CA PRO A 9 9.17 6.06 4.17
C PRO A 9 9.21 6.49 5.63
N HIS A 10 10.13 5.89 6.39
CA HIS A 10 10.39 6.34 7.75
C HIS A 10 11.08 7.70 7.69
N THR A 11 10.48 8.72 8.33
CA THR A 11 11.06 10.04 8.43
C THR A 11 11.06 10.49 9.88
N PRO A 12 12.08 11.28 10.33
CA PRO A 12 12.05 11.86 11.66
C PRO A 12 10.78 12.68 11.88
N ASP A 13 10.24 12.63 13.08
CA ASP A 13 9.07 13.41 13.51
C ASP A 13 7.78 13.08 12.77
N SER A 14 7.76 12.03 11.96
CA SER A 14 6.54 11.54 11.34
C SER A 14 5.73 10.68 12.30
N THR A 15 4.43 10.59 12.03
CA THR A 15 3.51 9.74 12.79
C THR A 15 2.80 8.78 11.84
N PHE A 16 2.50 7.59 12.36
CA PHE A 16 1.76 6.59 11.59
C PHE A 16 0.88 5.78 12.56
N ASP A 17 -0.44 5.91 12.41
CA ASP A 17 -1.41 5.15 13.21
C ASP A 17 -1.65 3.81 12.51
N MET A 18 -0.89 2.80 12.90
CA MET A 18 -0.95 1.47 12.30
C MET A 18 -2.31 0.81 12.51
N GLU A 19 -2.95 1.05 13.67
CA GLU A 19 -4.26 0.46 13.94
C GLU A 19 -5.32 1.01 12.99
N TYR A 20 -5.37 2.32 12.80
CA TYR A 20 -6.29 2.92 11.84
C TYR A 20 -6.01 2.42 10.42
N TYR A 21 -4.74 2.39 10.03
CA TYR A 21 -4.32 1.94 8.71
C TYR A 21 -4.82 0.52 8.42
N LEU A 22 -4.61 -0.41 9.37
CA LEU A 22 -4.97 -1.81 9.17
C LEU A 22 -6.45 -2.11 9.37
N ARG A 23 -7.14 -1.37 10.25
CA ARG A 23 -8.54 -1.65 10.60
C ARG A 23 -9.56 -0.82 9.86
N THR A 24 -9.17 0.33 9.33
CA THR A 24 -10.11 1.25 8.69
C THR A 24 -9.71 1.56 7.25
N HIS A 25 -8.50 2.05 7.04
CA HIS A 25 -8.06 2.48 5.69
C HIS A 25 -7.95 1.30 4.73
N MET A 26 -7.20 0.27 5.09
CA MET A 26 -6.96 -0.86 4.18
C MET A 26 -8.21 -1.68 3.88
N PRO A 27 -9.09 -1.98 4.84
CA PRO A 27 -10.35 -2.65 4.50
C PRO A 27 -11.21 -1.84 3.53
N MET A 28 -11.28 -0.53 3.70
CA MET A 28 -12.00 0.36 2.76
C MET A 28 -11.36 0.32 1.38
N SER A 29 -10.05 0.47 1.31
CA SER A 29 -9.31 0.40 0.06
C SER A 29 -9.52 -0.94 -0.64
N ARG A 30 -9.41 -2.05 0.10
CA ARG A 30 -9.59 -3.41 -0.41
C ARG A 30 -11.00 -3.61 -0.99
N GLU A 31 -12.01 -3.10 -0.31
CA GLU A 31 -13.39 -3.19 -0.77
C GLU A 31 -13.57 -2.46 -2.11
N ARG A 32 -13.05 -1.24 -2.20
CA ARG A 32 -13.18 -0.40 -3.41
C ARG A 32 -12.41 -0.99 -4.59
N LEU A 33 -11.13 -1.24 -4.40
CA LEU A 33 -10.23 -1.69 -5.48
C LEU A 33 -10.46 -3.16 -5.82
N GLY A 34 -10.76 -3.97 -4.82
CA GLY A 34 -10.98 -5.40 -5.03
C GLY A 34 -12.28 -5.75 -5.74
N ALA A 35 -13.18 -4.78 -5.91
CA ALA A 35 -14.40 -5.00 -6.69
C ALA A 35 -14.16 -5.06 -8.20
N HIS A 36 -13.01 -4.56 -8.66
CA HIS A 36 -12.67 -4.56 -10.08
C HIS A 36 -12.22 -5.96 -10.53
N PRO A 37 -12.66 -6.43 -11.72
CA PRO A 37 -12.29 -7.79 -12.20
C PRO A 37 -10.78 -7.98 -12.38
N GLY A 38 -10.02 -6.92 -12.57
CA GLY A 38 -8.57 -7.00 -12.73
C GLY A 38 -7.78 -7.18 -11.43
N PHE A 39 -8.43 -7.07 -10.27
CA PHE A 39 -7.77 -7.29 -8.99
C PHE A 39 -7.34 -8.75 -8.84
N LEU A 40 -6.07 -8.96 -8.47
CA LEU A 40 -5.52 -10.30 -8.29
C LEU A 40 -5.09 -10.59 -6.86
N ALA A 41 -4.41 -9.63 -6.20
CA ALA A 41 -3.88 -9.85 -4.86
C ALA A 41 -3.63 -8.53 -4.14
N LEU A 42 -3.56 -8.62 -2.82
CA LEU A 42 -3.18 -7.53 -1.94
C LEU A 42 -2.30 -8.08 -0.82
N SER A 43 -1.21 -7.41 -0.55
CA SER A 43 -0.46 -7.64 0.69
C SER A 43 -0.16 -6.31 1.36
N VAL A 44 -0.14 -6.33 2.68
CA VAL A 44 0.17 -5.16 3.50
C VAL A 44 1.23 -5.57 4.51
N GLU A 45 2.31 -4.82 4.60
CA GLU A 45 3.43 -5.14 5.49
C GLU A 45 3.70 -3.98 6.45
N ARG A 46 3.98 -4.32 7.69
CA ARG A 46 4.51 -3.38 8.68
C ARG A 46 6.02 -3.54 8.74
N GLY A 47 6.74 -2.42 8.64
CA GLY A 47 8.19 -2.43 8.75
C GLY A 47 8.65 -2.84 10.14
N VAL A 48 9.74 -3.62 10.19
CA VAL A 48 10.38 -4.00 11.44
C VAL A 48 11.89 -3.82 11.29
N ALA A 49 12.57 -3.56 12.40
CA ALA A 49 14.03 -3.53 12.39
C ALA A 49 14.56 -4.95 12.14
N PRO A 50 15.66 -5.09 11.40
CA PRO A 50 16.30 -6.39 11.28
C PRO A 50 16.71 -6.95 12.66
N PRO A 51 16.79 -8.29 12.83
CA PRO A 51 17.21 -8.86 14.10
C PRO A 51 18.55 -8.26 14.57
N GLN A 52 18.61 -7.96 15.88
CA GLN A 52 19.81 -7.38 16.52
C GLN A 52 20.24 -6.02 15.95
N SER A 53 19.35 -5.34 15.22
CA SER A 53 19.62 -4.02 14.69
C SER A 53 18.79 -2.97 15.44
N ARG A 54 19.38 -1.78 15.60
CA ARG A 54 18.68 -0.60 16.15
C ARG A 54 18.29 0.39 15.06
N VAL A 55 18.61 0.05 13.81
CA VAL A 55 18.26 0.89 12.68
C VAL A 55 16.77 0.70 12.41
N PRO A 56 15.97 1.79 12.37
CA PRO A 56 14.57 1.67 12.00
C PRO A 56 14.41 1.11 10.59
N PRO A 57 13.28 0.47 10.28
CA PRO A 57 13.01 0.04 8.91
C PRO A 57 12.98 1.24 7.97
N ALA A 58 13.39 1.06 6.72
CA ALA A 58 13.36 2.13 5.72
C ALA A 58 11.92 2.63 5.47
N TYR A 59 10.95 1.73 5.56
CA TYR A 59 9.53 2.04 5.39
C TYR A 59 8.76 1.54 6.60
N VAL A 60 7.89 2.41 7.16
CA VAL A 60 7.06 2.01 8.31
C VAL A 60 5.95 1.07 7.88
N ALA A 61 5.48 1.18 6.65
CA ALA A 61 4.47 0.32 6.08
C ALA A 61 4.62 0.27 4.57
N MET A 62 4.16 -0.83 3.99
CA MET A 62 4.07 -1.01 2.55
C MET A 62 2.75 -1.69 2.22
N CYS A 63 2.22 -1.39 1.05
CA CYS A 63 1.02 -2.03 0.52
C CYS A 63 1.29 -2.37 -0.94
N HIS A 64 0.94 -3.58 -1.36
CA HIS A 64 1.14 -4.03 -2.74
C HIS A 64 -0.16 -4.57 -3.28
N TYR A 65 -0.71 -3.89 -4.27
CA TYR A 65 -1.81 -4.41 -5.08
C TYR A 65 -1.25 -5.08 -6.32
N THR A 66 -1.78 -6.24 -6.67
CA THR A 66 -1.48 -6.89 -7.94
C THR A 66 -2.73 -6.88 -8.79
N PHE A 67 -2.60 -6.36 -10.01
CA PHE A 67 -3.67 -6.28 -10.99
C PHE A 67 -3.20 -6.93 -12.31
N THR A 68 -4.16 -7.28 -13.15
CA THR A 68 -3.86 -7.83 -14.48
C THR A 68 -3.05 -6.86 -15.32
N THR A 69 -3.42 -5.56 -15.31
CA THR A 69 -2.72 -4.50 -16.02
C THR A 69 -2.70 -3.22 -15.18
N ALA A 70 -1.81 -2.28 -15.55
CA ALA A 70 -1.78 -0.97 -14.92
C ALA A 70 -3.07 -0.19 -15.21
N GLU A 71 -3.60 -0.33 -16.42
CA GLU A 71 -4.84 0.33 -16.85
C GLU A 71 -6.02 -0.14 -16.00
N ASP A 72 -6.08 -1.43 -15.67
CA ASP A 72 -7.13 -1.97 -14.81
C ASP A 72 -7.05 -1.39 -13.39
N PHE A 73 -5.83 -1.23 -12.86
CA PHE A 73 -5.68 -0.58 -11.56
C PHE A 73 -6.19 0.87 -11.60
N VAL A 74 -5.79 1.62 -12.62
CA VAL A 74 -6.22 3.01 -12.76
C VAL A 74 -7.74 3.10 -12.87
N ALA A 75 -8.36 2.20 -13.64
CA ALA A 75 -9.82 2.15 -13.76
C ALA A 75 -10.50 1.82 -12.43
N ALA A 76 -9.90 0.95 -11.60
CA ALA A 76 -10.42 0.62 -10.29
C ALA A 76 -10.24 1.77 -9.30
N PHE A 77 -9.12 2.47 -9.37
CA PHE A 77 -8.72 3.49 -8.41
C PHE A 77 -9.40 4.85 -8.65
N MET A 78 -9.47 5.30 -9.88
CA MET A 78 -9.92 6.67 -10.19
C MET A 78 -11.27 7.05 -9.59
N PRO A 79 -12.30 6.18 -9.60
CA PRO A 79 -13.59 6.53 -8.98
C PRO A 79 -13.49 6.78 -7.47
N HIS A 80 -12.45 6.28 -6.82
CA HIS A 80 -12.28 6.35 -5.37
C HIS A 80 -11.05 7.16 -4.95
N ALA A 81 -10.34 7.76 -5.91
CA ALA A 81 -9.07 8.45 -5.64
C ALA A 81 -9.20 9.55 -4.58
N ALA A 82 -10.20 10.40 -4.71
CA ALA A 82 -10.38 11.50 -3.77
C ALA A 82 -10.64 11.00 -2.34
N GLU A 83 -11.49 9.99 -2.19
CA GLU A 83 -11.83 9.39 -0.89
C GLU A 83 -10.60 8.74 -0.25
N LEU A 84 -9.88 7.92 -1.02
CA LEU A 84 -8.74 7.18 -0.51
C LEU A 84 -7.57 8.10 -0.17
N GLN A 85 -7.31 9.10 -1.00
CA GLN A 85 -6.23 10.06 -0.75
C GLN A 85 -6.52 10.96 0.44
N ALA A 86 -7.76 11.41 0.59
CA ALA A 86 -8.16 12.23 1.72
C ALA A 86 -8.04 11.48 3.05
N ASP A 87 -8.21 10.17 3.04
CA ASP A 87 -8.14 9.35 4.24
C ASP A 87 -6.73 9.18 4.78
N ILE A 88 -5.70 9.39 3.94
CA ILE A 88 -4.30 9.22 4.34
C ILE A 88 -3.95 10.14 5.52
N ALA A 89 -4.40 11.38 5.52
CA ALA A 89 -4.12 12.34 6.59
C ALA A 89 -4.67 11.90 7.94
N LYS A 90 -5.63 10.97 7.97
CA LYS A 90 -6.21 10.46 9.22
C LYS A 90 -5.30 9.50 9.95
N TYR A 91 -4.31 8.90 9.28
CA TYR A 91 -3.42 7.94 9.94
C TYR A 91 -1.94 8.29 9.83
N THR A 92 -1.54 9.21 8.97
CA THR A 92 -0.09 9.51 8.86
C THR A 92 0.18 10.91 8.37
N THR A 93 1.35 11.43 8.78
CA THR A 93 1.92 12.66 8.24
C THR A 93 2.88 12.37 7.08
N ILE A 94 3.16 11.10 6.79
CA ILE A 94 4.11 10.70 5.75
C ILE A 94 3.44 10.80 4.38
N ALA A 95 4.14 11.42 3.42
CA ALA A 95 3.71 11.39 2.02
C ALA A 95 4.10 10.02 1.43
N PRO A 96 3.13 9.21 0.97
CA PRO A 96 3.47 7.92 0.39
C PRO A 96 4.17 8.06 -0.96
N VAL A 97 5.01 7.07 -1.27
CA VAL A 97 5.66 6.92 -2.57
C VAL A 97 4.98 5.76 -3.29
N VAL A 98 4.57 5.99 -4.52
CA VAL A 98 3.88 4.98 -5.33
C VAL A 98 4.77 4.54 -6.47
N GLN A 99 4.85 3.22 -6.68
CA GLN A 99 5.59 2.65 -7.81
C GLN A 99 4.76 1.57 -8.48
N PHE A 100 4.74 1.62 -9.81
CA PHE A 100 4.19 0.55 -10.64
C PHE A 100 5.34 -0.33 -11.12
N SER A 101 5.16 -1.65 -11.05
CA SER A 101 6.19 -2.61 -11.46
C SER A 101 5.56 -3.75 -12.25
N VAL A 102 6.23 -4.17 -13.31
CA VAL A 102 5.87 -5.40 -14.00
C VAL A 102 6.41 -6.56 -13.18
N VAL A 103 5.57 -7.55 -12.90
CA VAL A 103 6.02 -8.73 -12.15
C VAL A 103 6.80 -9.63 -13.12
N GLU A 104 8.09 -9.74 -12.89
CA GLU A 104 8.96 -10.57 -13.72
C GLU A 104 9.03 -12.01 -13.23
N ILE A 105 9.05 -12.20 -11.91
CA ILE A 105 9.05 -13.53 -11.29
C ILE A 105 8.12 -13.50 -10.10
N ALA A 106 7.21 -14.46 -10.03
CA ALA A 106 6.35 -14.68 -8.89
C ALA A 106 6.28 -16.17 -8.61
N GLU A 107 6.84 -16.58 -7.49
CA GLU A 107 6.85 -17.97 -7.07
C GLU A 107 6.27 -18.08 -5.66
N SER A 108 5.63 -19.21 -5.39
CA SER A 108 5.22 -19.56 -4.04
C SER A 108 5.64 -20.99 -3.75
N ARG A 109 5.84 -21.27 -2.49
CA ARG A 109 6.28 -22.58 -2.03
C ARG A 109 5.14 -23.59 -2.03
#